data_2992490bd49a3461040317aa56bb9c0b
#
_entry.id   2992490bd49a3461040317aa56bb9c0b
#
_cell.length_a   1.000
_cell.length_b   1.000
_cell.length_c   1.000
_cell.angle_alpha   90.00
_cell.angle_beta   90.00
_cell.angle_gamma   90.00
#
_symmetry.space_group_name_H-M   'P 1'
#
loop_
_entity.id
_entity.type
_entity.pdbx_description
1 polymer ?
#
loop_
_entity_poly.entity_id
_entity_poly.type
_entity_poly.pdbx_seq_one_letter_code
_entity_poly.pdbx_strand_id
1 'polypeptide(L)'
;MAREIQVDMSRESVDLEDLSSRLAHKKVCNINLKRNQNTLLKGLEVINELVKSGRLHAEGEYEIIRTPERLKEVMETYLTGVSEYVLDVETTGLDVYNDILVGICLYNPDLPSFYVPFNHTDLQNKRVEGQMTEEECKAVMLPYLANGSLKCINHNIKFDDKVVTFQWGQRIANVWWDTNIAGWVLNENEKHGLKPMYNKYILNGEGSDEDFGDLFEGIPCNYIPIDIFAIYGANDGFKTWALYQFQKKYLREDHPRAAWSC
;
A
#
# COMPACT_ATOMS: atom_id res chain seq x y z
N MET A 1 -1.18 -18.29 13.76
CA MET A 1 0.12 -18.96 13.56
C MET A 1 0.95 -18.06 12.68
N ALA A 2 1.99 -17.42 13.24
CA ALA A 2 2.90 -16.61 12.44
C ALA A 2 3.58 -17.52 11.41
N ARG A 3 3.36 -17.29 10.12
CA ARG A 3 4.13 -17.96 9.08
C ARG A 3 5.55 -17.41 9.12
N GLU A 4 6.52 -18.30 9.24
CA GLU A 4 7.91 -17.96 9.09
C GLU A 4 8.14 -17.45 7.67
N ILE A 5 8.50 -16.18 7.53
CA ILE A 5 8.90 -15.62 6.24
C ILE A 5 10.30 -16.17 5.95
N GLN A 6 10.36 -17.23 5.17
CA GLN A 6 11.63 -17.74 4.66
C GLN A 6 12.04 -16.84 3.49
N VAL A 7 12.89 -15.86 3.77
CA VAL A 7 13.61 -15.17 2.72
C VAL A 7 14.64 -16.15 2.17
N ASP A 8 14.49 -16.50 0.89
CA ASP A 8 15.46 -17.34 0.20
C ASP A 8 16.78 -16.55 0.02
N MET A 9 17.67 -16.71 0.98
CA MET A 9 19.00 -16.12 0.99
C MET A 9 19.97 -16.81 0.02
N SER A 10 19.54 -17.92 -0.65
CA SER A 10 20.39 -18.69 -1.57
C SER A 10 20.55 -18.02 -2.96
N ARG A 11 19.91 -16.87 -3.19
CA ARG A 11 20.16 -16.06 -4.40
C ARG A 11 21.45 -15.22 -4.29
N GLU A 12 22.46 -15.80 -3.71
CA GLU A 12 23.82 -15.28 -3.74
C GLU A 12 24.37 -15.38 -5.16
N SER A 13 25.08 -14.41 -5.59
CA SER A 13 25.77 -14.25 -6.86
C SER A 13 24.90 -13.77 -8.04
N VAL A 14 24.35 -12.59 -7.85
CA VAL A 14 24.06 -11.75 -9.01
C VAL A 14 25.38 -11.21 -9.52
N ASP A 15 25.69 -11.48 -10.78
CA ASP A 15 26.80 -10.80 -11.45
C ASP A 15 26.46 -9.31 -11.57
N LEU A 16 26.93 -8.54 -10.60
CA LEU A 16 26.69 -7.10 -10.49
C LEU A 16 27.34 -6.31 -11.63
N GLU A 17 28.35 -6.86 -12.31
CA GLU A 17 28.99 -6.23 -13.47
C GLU A 17 28.11 -6.33 -14.71
N ASP A 18 27.49 -7.47 -14.97
CA ASP A 18 26.53 -7.62 -16.08
C ASP A 18 25.29 -6.74 -15.88
N LEU A 19 24.82 -6.64 -14.66
CA LEU A 19 23.66 -5.79 -14.32
C LEU A 19 23.99 -4.30 -14.43
N SER A 20 25.17 -3.89 -13.98
CA SER A 20 25.66 -2.51 -14.08
C SER A 20 25.76 -2.06 -15.53
N SER A 21 26.21 -2.94 -16.44
CA SER A 21 26.31 -2.64 -17.87
C SER A 21 24.94 -2.50 -18.55
N ARG A 22 23.94 -3.29 -18.15
CA ARG A 22 22.56 -3.22 -18.67
C ARG A 22 21.80 -1.97 -18.18
N LEU A 23 22.05 -1.53 -16.95
CA LEU A 23 21.43 -0.34 -16.37
C LEU A 23 22.07 0.97 -16.87
N ALA A 24 23.37 0.94 -17.25
CA ALA A 24 24.04 2.11 -17.80
C ALA A 24 23.44 2.57 -19.14
N HIS A 25 22.75 1.69 -19.89
CA HIS A 25 22.05 2.04 -21.12
C HIS A 25 20.65 2.64 -20.91
N LYS A 26 20.05 2.48 -19.75
CA LYS A 26 18.87 3.27 -19.35
C LYS A 26 19.39 4.38 -18.45
N LYS A 27 19.04 5.63 -18.74
CA LYS A 27 19.24 6.80 -17.87
C LYS A 27 18.41 6.65 -16.57
N VAL A 28 18.49 5.51 -15.93
CA VAL A 28 18.01 5.32 -14.60
C VAL A 28 19.13 5.79 -13.70
N CYS A 29 18.87 6.84 -12.93
CA CYS A 29 19.70 7.42 -11.89
C CYS A 29 20.73 6.41 -11.36
N ASN A 30 21.92 6.88 -11.04
CA ASN A 30 23.02 6.14 -10.42
C ASN A 30 22.56 5.35 -9.18
N ILE A 31 21.72 4.33 -9.41
CA ILE A 31 21.31 3.40 -8.39
C ILE A 31 22.56 2.59 -8.11
N ASN A 32 23.17 2.87 -6.98
CA ASN A 32 24.24 2.06 -6.47
C ASN A 32 23.64 0.69 -6.06
N LEU A 33 23.49 -0.22 -7.03
CA LEU A 33 22.86 -1.54 -6.86
C LEU A 33 23.40 -2.30 -5.66
N LYS A 34 24.71 -2.24 -5.43
CA LYS A 34 25.33 -2.85 -4.25
C LYS A 34 24.84 -2.21 -2.96
N ARG A 35 24.67 -0.88 -2.93
CA ARG A 35 24.10 -0.17 -1.78
C ARG A 35 22.65 -0.58 -1.57
N ASN A 36 21.86 -0.61 -2.64
CA ASN A 36 20.46 -0.99 -2.58
C ASN A 36 20.28 -2.44 -2.15
N GLN A 37 21.10 -3.36 -2.68
CA GLN A 37 21.10 -4.76 -2.26
C GLN A 37 21.43 -4.88 -0.77
N ASN A 38 22.47 -4.22 -0.29
CA ASN A 38 22.82 -4.24 1.14
C ASN A 38 21.74 -3.62 2.02
N THR A 39 21.10 -2.53 1.58
CA THR A 39 19.99 -1.88 2.29
C THR A 39 18.78 -2.82 2.34
N LEU A 40 18.44 -3.44 1.21
CA LEU A 40 17.34 -4.42 1.15
C LEU A 40 17.60 -5.59 2.09
N LEU A 41 18.78 -6.23 2.02
CA LEU A 41 19.11 -7.36 2.89
C LEU A 41 19.05 -7.01 4.37
N LYS A 42 19.61 -5.86 4.77
CA LYS A 42 19.52 -5.40 6.16
C LYS A 42 18.08 -5.12 6.59
N GLY A 43 17.30 -4.46 5.73
CA GLY A 43 15.88 -4.25 6.00
C GLY A 43 15.13 -5.57 6.20
N LEU A 44 15.40 -6.57 5.34
CA LEU A 44 14.79 -7.90 5.45
C LEU A 44 15.22 -8.65 6.72
N GLU A 45 16.49 -8.54 7.15
CA GLU A 45 16.96 -9.10 8.42
C GLU A 45 16.20 -8.50 9.60
N VAL A 46 16.07 -7.17 9.64
CA VAL A 46 15.33 -6.48 10.71
C VAL A 46 13.85 -6.87 10.70
N ILE A 47 13.21 -6.91 9.53
CA ILE A 47 11.81 -7.33 9.40
C ILE A 47 11.62 -8.77 9.91
N ASN A 48 12.49 -9.70 9.54
CA ASN A 48 12.41 -11.07 10.01
C ASN A 48 12.50 -11.18 11.54
N GLU A 49 13.38 -10.40 12.17
CA GLU A 49 13.47 -10.34 13.63
C GLU A 49 12.21 -9.72 14.28
N LEU A 50 11.65 -8.68 13.67
CA LEU A 50 10.41 -8.06 14.13
C LEU A 50 9.21 -9.02 14.02
N VAL A 51 9.13 -9.76 12.92
CA VAL A 51 8.08 -10.79 12.71
C VAL A 51 8.24 -11.94 13.70
N LYS A 52 9.46 -12.50 13.86
CA LYS A 52 9.74 -13.58 14.81
C LYS A 52 9.45 -13.21 16.26
N SER A 53 9.76 -11.98 16.64
CA SER A 53 9.49 -11.46 17.98
C SER A 53 8.03 -11.08 18.22
N GLY A 54 7.17 -11.13 17.17
CA GLY A 54 5.78 -10.69 17.23
C GLY A 54 5.58 -9.17 17.29
N ARG A 55 6.66 -8.39 17.12
CA ARG A 55 6.60 -6.92 17.13
C ARG A 55 6.04 -6.36 15.80
N LEU A 56 6.23 -7.08 14.70
CA LEU A 56 5.61 -6.78 13.42
C LEU A 56 4.67 -7.92 13.02
N HIS A 57 3.43 -7.59 12.85
CA HIS A 57 2.38 -8.48 12.36
C HIS A 57 1.34 -7.66 11.59
N ALA A 58 0.53 -8.32 10.79
CA ALA A 58 -0.64 -7.67 10.20
C ALA A 58 -1.73 -7.52 11.28
N GLU A 59 -2.38 -6.38 11.28
CA GLU A 59 -3.55 -6.14 12.11
C GLU A 59 -4.75 -6.91 11.53
N GLY A 60 -4.99 -8.10 12.06
CA GLY A 60 -6.02 -9.04 11.59
C GLY A 60 -5.52 -10.02 10.53
N GLU A 61 -6.48 -10.66 9.85
CA GLU A 61 -6.18 -11.57 8.76
C GLU A 61 -5.86 -10.82 7.47
N TYR A 62 -4.98 -11.37 6.66
CA TYR A 62 -4.70 -10.85 5.32
C TYR A 62 -4.52 -11.97 4.30
N GLU A 63 -4.79 -11.64 3.05
CA GLU A 63 -4.66 -12.54 1.91
C GLU A 63 -3.93 -11.84 0.77
N ILE A 64 -3.01 -12.56 0.11
CA ILE A 64 -2.36 -12.10 -1.12
C ILE A 64 -3.14 -12.68 -2.30
N ILE A 65 -3.77 -11.81 -3.07
CA ILE A 65 -4.57 -12.20 -4.23
C ILE A 65 -3.63 -12.37 -5.44
N ARG A 66 -3.56 -13.58 -5.95
CA ARG A 66 -2.61 -13.96 -6.99
C ARG A 66 -3.25 -14.23 -8.35
N THR A 67 -4.59 -14.29 -8.42
CA THR A 67 -5.32 -14.60 -9.65
C THR A 67 -6.48 -13.65 -9.91
N PRO A 68 -6.81 -13.37 -11.19
CA PRO A 68 -7.94 -12.52 -11.57
C PRO A 68 -9.28 -13.03 -11.05
N GLU A 69 -9.49 -14.36 -11.03
CA GLU A 69 -10.72 -14.99 -10.54
C GLU A 69 -10.93 -14.67 -9.06
N ARG A 70 -9.87 -14.83 -8.26
CA ARG A 70 -9.94 -14.51 -6.82
C ARG A 70 -10.18 -13.03 -6.57
N LEU A 71 -9.52 -12.15 -7.34
CA LEU A 71 -9.76 -10.71 -7.26
C LEU A 71 -11.22 -10.37 -7.56
N LYS A 72 -11.78 -10.98 -8.59
CA LYS A 72 -13.19 -10.78 -8.96
C LYS A 72 -14.13 -11.20 -7.82
N GLU A 73 -13.93 -12.38 -7.23
CA GLU A 73 -14.72 -12.85 -6.08
C GLU A 73 -14.68 -11.85 -4.91
N VAL A 74 -13.49 -11.33 -4.59
CA VAL A 74 -13.33 -10.33 -3.54
C VAL A 74 -14.09 -9.05 -3.87
N MET A 75 -13.93 -8.52 -5.09
CA MET A 75 -14.61 -7.29 -5.49
C MET A 75 -16.13 -7.45 -5.55
N GLU A 76 -16.65 -8.62 -5.94
CA GLU A 76 -18.09 -8.92 -5.87
C GLU A 76 -18.57 -8.93 -4.41
N THR A 77 -17.76 -9.45 -3.48
CA THR A 77 -18.08 -9.42 -2.04
C THR A 77 -18.13 -7.97 -1.53
N TYR A 78 -17.19 -7.11 -1.94
CA TYR A 78 -17.26 -5.68 -1.61
C TYR A 78 -18.52 -5.02 -2.17
N LEU A 79 -18.85 -5.29 -3.43
CA LEU A 79 -19.99 -4.66 -4.09
C LEU A 79 -21.34 -5.09 -3.47
N THR A 80 -21.48 -6.35 -3.08
CA THR A 80 -22.76 -6.91 -2.62
C THR A 80 -22.89 -6.91 -1.10
N GLY A 81 -21.80 -6.95 -0.34
CA GLY A 81 -21.79 -7.15 1.10
C GLY A 81 -21.44 -5.91 1.93
N VAL A 82 -20.44 -5.14 1.45
CA VAL A 82 -19.85 -4.08 2.27
C VAL A 82 -19.89 -2.75 1.59
N SER A 83 -20.54 -1.90 1.45
CA SER A 83 -20.60 -0.66 0.65
C SER A 83 -19.40 0.29 0.78
N GLU A 84 -18.52 0.07 1.75
CA GLU A 84 -17.34 0.93 2.05
C GLU A 84 -16.07 0.08 2.05
N TYR A 85 -14.99 0.60 1.47
CA TYR A 85 -13.68 -0.07 1.45
C TYR A 85 -12.55 0.94 1.42
N VAL A 86 -11.41 0.56 1.99
CA VAL A 86 -10.16 1.30 1.80
C VAL A 86 -9.50 0.79 0.54
N LEU A 87 -9.07 1.71 -0.30
CA LEU A 87 -8.21 1.45 -1.45
C LEU A 87 -6.93 2.23 -1.24
N ASP A 88 -5.79 1.59 -1.42
CA ASP A 88 -4.49 2.21 -1.44
C ASP A 88 -3.68 1.62 -2.57
N VAL A 89 -2.97 2.45 -3.36
CA VAL A 89 -2.15 1.98 -4.47
C VAL A 89 -0.67 2.11 -4.13
N GLU A 90 0.08 1.09 -4.48
CA GLU A 90 1.50 1.02 -4.24
C GLU A 90 2.28 1.32 -5.52
N THR A 91 3.24 2.22 -5.43
CA THR A 91 4.03 2.70 -6.57
C THR A 91 5.51 2.69 -6.27
N THR A 92 6.36 2.66 -7.29
CA THR A 92 7.83 2.70 -7.13
C THR A 92 8.36 4.02 -6.58
N GLY A 93 7.54 5.07 -6.57
CA GLY A 93 7.86 6.40 -6.06
C GLY A 93 6.67 7.35 -6.20
N LEU A 94 6.91 8.66 -6.09
CA LEU A 94 5.86 9.68 -6.04
C LEU A 94 5.61 10.42 -7.37
N ASP A 95 6.36 10.08 -8.42
CA ASP A 95 6.18 10.69 -9.75
C ASP A 95 5.12 9.94 -10.55
N VAL A 96 3.90 10.47 -10.56
CA VAL A 96 2.73 9.88 -11.24
C VAL A 96 3.01 9.54 -12.72
N TYR A 97 3.95 10.23 -13.36
CA TYR A 97 4.24 10.08 -14.79
C TYR A 97 5.34 9.06 -15.10
N ASN A 98 6.26 8.86 -14.17
CA ASN A 98 7.46 8.03 -14.39
C ASN A 98 7.50 6.80 -13.49
N ASP A 99 6.85 6.84 -12.34
CA ASP A 99 6.75 5.69 -11.44
C ASP A 99 5.62 4.76 -11.87
N ILE A 100 5.78 3.47 -11.57
CA ILE A 100 4.81 2.44 -11.96
C ILE A 100 4.00 1.96 -10.77
N LEU A 101 2.77 1.56 -11.02
CA LEU A 101 1.95 0.81 -10.06
C LEU A 101 2.59 -0.56 -9.80
N VAL A 102 2.66 -0.95 -8.54
CA VAL A 102 3.26 -2.22 -8.09
C VAL A 102 2.20 -3.18 -7.56
N GLY A 103 1.19 -2.64 -6.90
CA GLY A 103 0.11 -3.41 -6.32
C GLY A 103 -1.03 -2.52 -5.81
N ILE A 104 -2.06 -3.17 -5.30
CA ILE A 104 -3.22 -2.53 -4.67
C ILE A 104 -3.49 -3.19 -3.33
N CYS A 105 -3.72 -2.37 -2.31
CA CYS A 105 -4.20 -2.80 -1.00
C CYS A 105 -5.70 -2.51 -0.90
N LEU A 106 -6.46 -3.48 -0.40
CA LEU A 106 -7.89 -3.36 -0.13
C LEU A 106 -8.16 -3.75 1.31
N TYR A 107 -8.98 -2.96 2.00
CA TYR A 107 -9.32 -3.25 3.39
C TYR A 107 -10.79 -2.92 3.70
N ASN A 108 -11.40 -3.80 4.48
CA ASN A 108 -12.65 -3.57 5.21
C ASN A 108 -12.61 -4.44 6.46
N PRO A 109 -13.08 -3.98 7.64
CA PRO A 109 -12.96 -4.70 8.92
C PRO A 109 -13.73 -6.03 8.95
N ASP A 110 -14.72 -6.22 8.08
CA ASP A 110 -15.54 -7.44 8.02
C ASP A 110 -14.92 -8.53 7.12
N LEU A 111 -13.78 -8.24 6.49
CA LEU A 111 -13.06 -9.11 5.56
C LEU A 111 -11.56 -9.11 5.90
N PRO A 112 -10.79 -10.12 5.46
CA PRO A 112 -9.34 -10.03 5.49
C PRO A 112 -8.84 -8.80 4.73
N SER A 113 -7.68 -8.26 5.12
CA SER A 113 -6.97 -7.30 4.27
C SER A 113 -6.48 -8.02 3.01
N PHE A 114 -6.55 -7.36 1.86
CA PHE A 114 -6.11 -7.95 0.61
C PHE A 114 -4.97 -7.14 0.00
N TYR A 115 -3.93 -7.85 -0.41
CA TYR A 115 -2.88 -7.29 -1.26
C TYR A 115 -2.91 -7.93 -2.63
N VAL A 116 -2.94 -7.12 -3.68
CA VAL A 116 -2.99 -7.55 -5.09
C VAL A 116 -1.70 -7.15 -5.79
N PRO A 117 -0.66 -8.00 -5.78
CA PRO A 117 0.61 -7.71 -6.44
C PRO A 117 0.52 -7.95 -7.95
N PHE A 118 1.22 -7.10 -8.77
CA PHE A 118 1.32 -7.33 -10.21
C PHE A 118 2.64 -6.88 -10.84
N ASN A 119 3.41 -5.96 -10.25
CA ASN A 119 4.67 -5.47 -10.81
C ASN A 119 5.88 -5.62 -9.86
N HIS A 120 5.87 -6.59 -8.96
CA HIS A 120 7.05 -6.92 -8.18
C HIS A 120 8.13 -7.58 -9.04
N THR A 121 9.38 -7.19 -8.78
CA THR A 121 10.55 -7.70 -9.48
C THR A 121 11.64 -8.06 -8.49
N ASP A 122 12.56 -8.93 -8.89
CA ASP A 122 13.82 -9.08 -8.19
C ASP A 122 14.78 -7.91 -8.51
N LEU A 123 15.94 -7.89 -7.87
CA LEU A 123 16.96 -6.86 -8.10
C LEU A 123 17.55 -6.88 -9.52
N GLN A 124 17.27 -7.91 -10.33
CA GLN A 124 17.60 -8.02 -11.74
C GLN A 124 16.49 -7.50 -12.65
N ASN A 125 15.45 -6.88 -12.09
CA ASN A 125 14.24 -6.47 -12.80
C ASN A 125 13.48 -7.62 -13.47
N LYS A 126 13.71 -8.85 -13.02
CA LYS A 126 12.94 -10.00 -13.47
C LYS A 126 11.66 -10.07 -12.62
N ARG A 127 10.53 -10.24 -13.29
CA ARG A 127 9.23 -10.38 -12.63
C ARG A 127 9.22 -11.55 -11.65
N VAL A 128 8.78 -11.32 -10.43
CA VAL A 128 8.64 -12.34 -9.38
C VAL A 128 7.42 -13.21 -9.70
N GLU A 129 7.49 -14.50 -9.37
CA GLU A 129 6.35 -15.43 -9.51
C GLU A 129 5.28 -15.17 -8.44
N GLY A 130 4.07 -15.69 -8.66
CA GLY A 130 2.98 -15.62 -7.69
C GLY A 130 2.26 -14.26 -7.65
N GLN A 131 2.21 -13.56 -8.76
CA GLN A 131 1.43 -12.35 -8.97
C GLN A 131 0.76 -12.38 -10.34
N MET A 132 -0.41 -11.74 -10.46
CA MET A 132 -1.08 -11.57 -11.74
C MET A 132 -0.39 -10.46 -12.56
N THR A 133 -0.69 -10.36 -13.84
CA THR A 133 -0.23 -9.23 -14.65
C THR A 133 -1.03 -7.95 -14.30
N GLU A 134 -0.46 -6.80 -14.60
CA GLU A 134 -1.16 -5.52 -14.41
C GLU A 134 -2.43 -5.46 -15.26
N GLU A 135 -2.38 -5.95 -16.50
CA GLU A 135 -3.52 -6.01 -17.41
C GLU A 135 -4.66 -6.88 -16.88
N GLU A 136 -4.35 -8.02 -16.28
CA GLU A 136 -5.34 -8.88 -15.62
C GLU A 136 -5.96 -8.18 -14.42
N CYS A 137 -5.15 -7.55 -13.56
CA CYS A 137 -5.65 -6.78 -12.43
C CYS A 137 -6.53 -5.63 -12.91
N LYS A 138 -6.06 -4.85 -13.86
CA LYS A 138 -6.77 -3.72 -14.46
C LYS A 138 -8.12 -4.16 -15.04
N ALA A 139 -8.16 -5.24 -15.82
CA ALA A 139 -9.38 -5.74 -16.43
C ALA A 139 -10.47 -6.08 -15.37
N VAL A 140 -10.07 -6.61 -14.23
CA VAL A 140 -10.98 -6.89 -13.12
C VAL A 140 -11.38 -5.61 -12.38
N MET A 141 -10.43 -4.73 -12.06
CA MET A 141 -10.65 -3.58 -11.18
C MET A 141 -11.45 -2.45 -11.84
N LEU A 142 -11.27 -2.19 -13.13
CA LEU A 142 -11.89 -1.04 -13.81
C LEU A 142 -13.41 -0.90 -13.61
N PRO A 143 -14.23 -1.97 -13.73
CA PRO A 143 -15.67 -1.89 -13.49
C PRO A 143 -16.02 -1.42 -12.07
N TYR A 144 -15.24 -1.85 -11.08
CA TYR A 144 -15.47 -1.51 -9.67
C TYR A 144 -14.99 -0.10 -9.34
N LEU A 145 -13.86 0.34 -9.90
CA LEU A 145 -13.39 1.72 -9.77
C LEU A 145 -14.35 2.73 -10.40
N ALA A 146 -15.03 2.34 -11.49
CA ALA A 146 -16.06 3.14 -12.12
C ALA A 146 -17.43 3.08 -11.42
N ASN A 147 -17.60 2.21 -10.42
CA ASN A 147 -18.88 1.99 -9.77
C ASN A 147 -19.13 2.99 -8.64
N GLY A 148 -20.07 3.89 -8.86
CA GLY A 148 -20.45 4.91 -7.87
C GLY A 148 -21.16 4.39 -6.61
N SER A 149 -21.49 3.08 -6.53
CA SER A 149 -22.11 2.49 -5.33
C SER A 149 -21.08 2.07 -4.28
N LEU A 150 -19.83 1.83 -4.67
CA LEU A 150 -18.74 1.50 -3.76
C LEU A 150 -18.09 2.77 -3.22
N LYS A 151 -18.15 2.97 -1.92
CA LYS A 151 -17.54 4.12 -1.24
C LYS A 151 -16.06 3.86 -0.99
N CYS A 152 -15.21 4.56 -1.72
CA CYS A 152 -13.77 4.50 -1.54
C CYS A 152 -13.32 5.41 -0.40
N ILE A 153 -12.60 4.85 0.55
CA ILE A 153 -11.91 5.52 1.64
C ILE A 153 -10.42 5.42 1.36
N ASN A 154 -9.67 6.48 1.61
CA ASN A 154 -8.24 6.49 1.36
C ASN A 154 -7.52 7.48 2.30
N HIS A 155 -6.19 7.46 2.25
CA HIS A 155 -5.35 8.50 2.85
C HIS A 155 -4.55 9.20 1.76
N ASN A 156 -4.92 10.44 1.40
CA ASN A 156 -4.36 11.21 0.28
C ASN A 156 -4.78 10.66 -1.11
N ILE A 157 -6.08 10.36 -1.27
CA ILE A 157 -6.69 9.81 -2.49
C ILE A 157 -6.32 10.57 -3.77
N LYS A 158 -5.96 11.84 -3.66
CA LYS A 158 -5.53 12.66 -4.78
C LYS A 158 -4.32 12.06 -5.51
N PHE A 159 -3.42 11.40 -4.79
CA PHE A 159 -2.28 10.70 -5.39
C PHE A 159 -2.76 9.45 -6.13
N ASP A 160 -3.51 8.58 -5.46
CA ASP A 160 -4.01 7.30 -6.00
C ASP A 160 -4.90 7.51 -7.23
N ASP A 161 -5.86 8.43 -7.15
CA ASP A 161 -6.74 8.76 -8.28
C ASP A 161 -5.96 9.29 -9.49
N LYS A 162 -4.90 10.07 -9.26
CA LYS A 162 -4.04 10.53 -10.37
C LYS A 162 -3.25 9.40 -10.99
N VAL A 163 -2.65 8.52 -10.19
CA VAL A 163 -1.89 7.37 -10.68
C VAL A 163 -2.81 6.44 -11.49
N VAL A 164 -3.94 6.05 -10.93
CA VAL A 164 -4.93 5.20 -11.61
C VAL A 164 -5.48 5.86 -12.86
N THR A 165 -5.79 7.16 -12.81
CA THR A 165 -6.26 7.90 -13.99
C THR A 165 -5.21 7.94 -15.09
N PHE A 166 -3.95 8.21 -14.75
CA PHE A 166 -2.89 8.32 -15.73
C PHE A 166 -2.51 6.97 -16.33
N GLN A 167 -2.35 5.93 -15.50
CA GLN A 167 -1.86 4.63 -15.97
C GLN A 167 -3.00 3.73 -16.50
N TRP A 168 -4.17 3.81 -15.90
CA TRP A 168 -5.30 2.93 -16.27
C TRP A 168 -6.42 3.63 -17.05
N GLY A 169 -6.41 4.96 -17.12
CA GLY A 169 -7.42 5.73 -17.84
C GLY A 169 -8.77 5.83 -17.14
N GLN A 170 -8.84 5.47 -15.85
CA GLN A 170 -10.09 5.42 -15.07
C GLN A 170 -9.95 6.23 -13.79
N ARG A 171 -10.89 7.11 -13.52
CA ARG A 171 -11.04 7.77 -12.22
C ARG A 171 -11.75 6.88 -11.22
N ILE A 172 -11.44 7.06 -9.94
CA ILE A 172 -12.17 6.42 -8.86
C ILE A 172 -13.51 7.17 -8.68
N ALA A 173 -14.62 6.49 -8.98
CA ALA A 173 -15.93 7.15 -9.16
C ALA A 173 -16.53 7.69 -7.85
N ASN A 174 -16.33 6.98 -6.73
CA ASN A 174 -16.96 7.34 -5.46
C ASN A 174 -15.91 7.48 -4.34
N VAL A 175 -15.15 8.55 -4.42
CA VAL A 175 -14.28 8.99 -3.33
C VAL A 175 -15.17 9.50 -2.20
N TRP A 176 -15.34 8.67 -1.17
CA TRP A 176 -16.24 8.97 -0.05
C TRP A 176 -15.53 9.71 1.08
N TRP A 177 -14.28 9.32 1.38
CA TRP A 177 -13.53 9.90 2.49
C TRP A 177 -12.03 9.88 2.22
N ASP A 178 -11.39 11.00 2.48
CA ASP A 178 -9.94 11.13 2.51
C ASP A 178 -9.50 11.51 3.92
N THR A 179 -8.83 10.59 4.62
CA THR A 179 -8.42 10.79 6.01
C THR A 179 -7.35 11.87 6.16
N ASN A 180 -6.55 12.15 5.12
CA ASN A 180 -5.60 13.26 5.11
C ASN A 180 -6.35 14.60 5.07
N ILE A 181 -7.29 14.78 4.13
CA ILE A 181 -8.11 16.00 4.02
C ILE A 181 -8.93 16.21 5.29
N ALA A 182 -9.55 15.15 5.81
CA ALA A 182 -10.28 15.22 7.06
C ALA A 182 -9.40 15.63 8.25
N GLY A 183 -8.14 15.21 8.25
CA GLY A 183 -7.14 15.65 9.22
C GLY A 183 -6.90 17.16 9.16
N TRP A 184 -6.70 17.71 7.96
CA TRP A 184 -6.57 19.15 7.75
C TRP A 184 -7.79 19.95 8.24
N VAL A 185 -8.98 19.43 8.02
CA VAL A 185 -10.23 20.08 8.50
C VAL A 185 -10.33 20.06 10.03
N LEU A 186 -9.86 18.98 10.66
CA LEU A 186 -9.88 18.85 12.12
C LEU A 186 -8.85 19.76 12.80
N ASN A 187 -7.63 19.79 12.29
CA ASN A 187 -6.55 20.62 12.82
C ASN A 187 -5.46 20.87 11.77
N GLU A 188 -5.43 22.05 11.22
CA GLU A 188 -4.47 22.46 10.17
C GLU A 188 -3.01 22.59 10.65
N ASN A 189 -2.78 22.65 11.98
CA ASN A 189 -1.44 22.89 12.55
C ASN A 189 -0.68 21.60 12.87
N GLU A 190 -1.16 20.43 12.39
CA GLU A 190 -0.58 19.13 12.71
C GLU A 190 0.04 18.44 11.50
N LYS A 191 0.75 17.34 11.75
CA LYS A 191 1.22 16.46 10.68
C LYS A 191 0.06 15.59 10.20
N HIS A 192 -0.19 15.57 8.89
CA HIS A 192 -1.32 14.86 8.27
C HIS A 192 -0.94 13.56 7.57
N GLY A 193 0.27 13.05 7.76
CA GLY A 193 0.64 11.72 7.31
C GLY A 193 -0.11 10.63 8.08
N LEU A 194 -0.34 9.48 7.45
CA LEU A 194 -1.11 8.35 8.01
C LEU A 194 -0.60 7.94 9.40
N LYS A 195 0.69 7.65 9.51
CA LYS A 195 1.30 7.15 10.75
C LYS A 195 1.32 8.19 11.88
N PRO A 196 1.74 9.45 11.67
CA PRO A 196 1.62 10.49 12.70
C PRO A 196 0.22 10.68 13.22
N MET A 197 -0.79 10.68 12.32
CA MET A 197 -2.19 10.83 12.73
C MET A 197 -2.70 9.61 13.49
N TYR A 198 -2.39 8.40 13.00
CA TYR A 198 -2.78 7.16 13.66
C TYR A 198 -2.17 7.07 15.07
N ASN A 199 -0.86 7.34 15.19
CA ASN A 199 -0.18 7.36 16.50
C ASN A 199 -0.88 8.35 17.45
N LYS A 200 -1.14 9.57 16.99
CA LYS A 200 -1.72 10.61 17.83
C LYS A 200 -3.16 10.31 18.25
N TYR A 201 -4.04 9.98 17.29
CA TYR A 201 -5.48 9.94 17.52
C TYR A 201 -6.00 8.56 17.91
N ILE A 202 -5.30 7.50 17.56
CA ILE A 202 -5.72 6.13 17.85
C ILE A 202 -4.87 5.54 18.99
N LEU A 203 -3.55 5.73 18.95
CA LEU A 203 -2.64 5.20 19.97
C LEU A 203 -2.31 6.20 21.08
N ASN A 204 -2.93 7.39 21.09
CA ASN A 204 -2.71 8.43 22.10
C ASN A 204 -1.22 8.84 22.28
N GLY A 205 -0.42 8.70 21.22
CA GLY A 205 1.02 9.00 21.26
C GLY A 205 1.90 7.88 21.78
N GLU A 206 1.35 6.70 22.07
CA GLU A 206 2.08 5.54 22.60
C GLU A 206 2.65 4.61 21.52
N GLY A 207 2.45 4.95 20.23
CA GLY A 207 2.95 4.15 19.11
C GLY A 207 4.48 4.23 18.97
N SER A 208 5.09 3.17 18.43
CA SER A 208 6.49 3.21 18.01
C SER A 208 6.66 4.07 16.77
N ASP A 209 7.76 4.82 16.71
CA ASP A 209 8.14 5.59 15.51
C ASP A 209 8.83 4.72 14.44
N GLU A 210 8.88 3.39 14.63
CA GLU A 210 9.47 2.48 13.65
C GLU A 210 8.65 2.49 12.37
N ASP A 211 9.20 3.13 11.35
CA ASP A 211 8.57 3.18 10.03
C ASP A 211 9.15 2.09 9.13
N PHE A 212 8.27 1.26 8.57
CA PHE A 212 8.63 0.29 7.55
C PHE A 212 9.40 0.96 6.38
N GLY A 213 8.99 2.18 5.99
CA GLY A 213 9.66 2.96 4.96
C GLY A 213 11.12 3.28 5.28
N ASP A 214 11.45 3.51 6.56
CA ASP A 214 12.82 3.83 6.99
C ASP A 214 13.77 2.63 6.80
N LEU A 215 13.27 1.42 6.94
CA LEU A 215 14.05 0.19 6.74
C LEU A 215 14.47 -0.02 5.29
N PHE A 216 13.67 0.50 4.37
CA PHE A 216 13.87 0.36 2.93
C PHE A 216 14.09 1.71 2.24
N GLU A 217 14.63 2.69 2.96
CA GLU A 217 14.88 4.02 2.41
C GLU A 217 15.68 3.97 1.09
N GLY A 218 15.10 4.55 0.05
CA GLY A 218 15.70 4.59 -1.29
C GLY A 218 15.59 3.28 -2.07
N ILE A 219 14.88 2.27 -1.55
CA ILE A 219 14.55 1.04 -2.27
C ILE A 219 13.13 1.19 -2.83
N PRO A 220 12.94 1.16 -4.16
CA PRO A 220 11.61 1.10 -4.76
C PRO A 220 10.84 -0.13 -4.27
N CYS A 221 9.56 0.06 -3.98
CA CYS A 221 8.74 -0.97 -3.32
C CYS A 221 8.59 -2.27 -4.14
N ASN A 222 8.73 -2.20 -5.47
CA ASN A 222 8.69 -3.38 -6.34
C ASN A 222 9.80 -4.41 -6.05
N TYR A 223 10.91 -4.02 -5.41
CA TYR A 223 11.98 -4.93 -5.00
C TYR A 223 11.74 -5.58 -3.64
N ILE A 224 10.77 -5.10 -2.87
CA ILE A 224 10.44 -5.68 -1.57
C ILE A 224 9.63 -6.96 -1.80
N PRO A 225 9.95 -8.08 -1.11
CA PRO A 225 9.19 -9.32 -1.26
C PRO A 225 7.69 -9.14 -1.00
N ILE A 226 6.88 -9.78 -1.85
CA ILE A 226 5.41 -9.67 -1.82
C ILE A 226 4.83 -9.96 -0.44
N ASP A 227 5.31 -11.02 0.23
CA ASP A 227 4.77 -11.43 1.54
C ASP A 227 5.06 -10.39 2.65
N ILE A 228 6.20 -9.70 2.57
CA ILE A 228 6.55 -8.62 3.49
C ILE A 228 5.71 -7.38 3.18
N PHE A 229 5.60 -7.05 1.90
CA PHE A 229 4.85 -5.87 1.46
C PHE A 229 3.35 -6.00 1.76
N ALA A 230 2.80 -7.21 1.71
CA ALA A 230 1.41 -7.50 2.08
C ALA A 230 1.11 -7.15 3.55
N ILE A 231 2.05 -7.37 4.48
CA ILE A 231 1.89 -6.98 5.88
C ILE A 231 1.84 -5.45 6.00
N TYR A 232 2.70 -4.76 5.27
CA TYR A 232 2.72 -3.29 5.24
C TYR A 232 1.40 -2.72 4.75
N GLY A 233 0.93 -3.15 3.58
CA GLY A 233 -0.32 -2.69 2.99
C GLY A 233 -1.56 -3.03 3.85
N ALA A 234 -1.57 -4.22 4.50
CA ALA A 234 -2.63 -4.59 5.44
C ALA A 234 -2.71 -3.60 6.61
N ASN A 235 -1.55 -3.22 7.17
CA ASN A 235 -1.49 -2.30 8.29
C ASN A 235 -1.87 -0.87 7.90
N ASP A 236 -1.53 -0.40 6.71
CA ASP A 236 -1.88 0.94 6.27
C ASP A 236 -3.38 1.03 5.92
N GLY A 237 -3.97 -0.03 5.35
CA GLY A 237 -5.42 -0.15 5.20
C GLY A 237 -6.17 -0.10 6.53
N PHE A 238 -5.72 -0.86 7.52
CA PHE A 238 -6.28 -0.85 8.89
C PHE A 238 -6.19 0.54 9.53
N LYS A 239 -5.03 1.18 9.49
CA LYS A 239 -4.81 2.53 10.05
C LYS A 239 -5.71 3.58 9.39
N THR A 240 -5.84 3.51 8.07
CA THR A 240 -6.72 4.41 7.30
C THR A 240 -8.16 4.25 7.73
N TRP A 241 -8.64 3.03 7.89
CA TRP A 241 -9.98 2.74 8.39
C TRP A 241 -10.18 3.23 9.83
N ALA A 242 -9.24 2.98 10.72
CA ALA A 242 -9.30 3.43 12.12
C ALA A 242 -9.40 4.96 12.21
N LEU A 243 -8.60 5.68 11.41
CA LEU A 243 -8.68 7.13 11.31
C LEU A 243 -10.03 7.60 10.75
N TYR A 244 -10.55 6.96 9.69
CA TYR A 244 -11.88 7.25 9.16
C TYR A 244 -12.96 7.13 10.25
N GLN A 245 -12.96 6.03 11.00
CA GLN A 245 -13.93 5.83 12.09
C GLN A 245 -13.78 6.88 13.21
N PHE A 246 -12.55 7.28 13.53
CA PHE A 246 -12.30 8.36 14.48
C PHE A 246 -12.84 9.68 13.96
N GLN A 247 -12.50 10.06 12.74
CA GLN A 247 -12.84 11.35 12.13
C GLN A 247 -14.34 11.52 11.92
N LYS A 248 -15.07 10.46 11.57
CA LYS A 248 -16.53 10.47 11.44
C LYS A 248 -17.24 10.97 12.69
N LYS A 249 -16.66 10.80 13.88
CA LYS A 249 -17.24 11.28 15.14
C LYS A 249 -17.31 12.80 15.20
N TYR A 250 -16.44 13.49 14.45
CA TYR A 250 -16.28 14.94 14.52
C TYR A 250 -16.73 15.67 13.25
N LEU A 251 -16.75 15.00 12.10
CA LEU A 251 -17.05 15.58 10.79
C LEU A 251 -18.38 15.09 10.20
N ARG A 252 -19.31 14.63 11.05
CA ARG A 252 -20.66 14.25 10.62
C ARG A 252 -21.53 15.50 10.44
N GLU A 253 -22.50 15.43 9.53
CA GLU A 253 -23.44 16.52 9.27
C GLU A 253 -24.21 16.96 10.53
N ASP A 254 -24.52 16.01 11.43
CA ASP A 254 -25.20 16.26 12.70
C ASP A 254 -24.27 16.71 13.83
N HIS A 255 -22.95 16.80 13.59
CA HIS A 255 -22.01 17.25 14.61
C HIS A 255 -21.95 18.78 14.65
N PRO A 256 -22.00 19.43 15.86
CA PRO A 256 -21.99 20.89 15.98
C PRO A 256 -20.84 21.61 15.28
N ARG A 257 -19.69 20.93 15.08
CA ARG A 257 -18.53 21.47 14.35
C ARG A 257 -18.65 21.35 12.82
N ALA A 258 -19.49 20.46 12.30
CA ALA A 258 -19.70 20.31 10.86
C ALA A 258 -20.53 21.46 10.27
N ALA A 259 -21.27 22.20 11.10
CA ALA A 259 -22.05 23.36 10.70
C ALA A 259 -21.22 24.56 10.18
N TRP A 260 -19.89 24.49 10.22
CA TRP A 260 -18.96 25.54 9.76
C TRP A 260 -18.39 25.27 8.36
N SER A 261 -18.79 24.20 7.68
CA SER A 261 -18.26 23.78 6.38
C SER A 261 -19.17 24.15 5.19
N CYS A 262 -20.02 25.16 5.33
CA CYS A 262 -20.81 25.74 4.22
C CYS A 262 -20.28 27.10 3.82
#